data_669e8f4eb23337b3caa8a634b5529325
#
_entry.id   669e8f4eb23337b3caa8a634b5529325
#
_cell.length_a   1.000
_cell.length_b   1.000
_cell.length_c   1.000
_cell.angle_alpha   90.00
_cell.angle_beta   90.00
_cell.angle_gamma   90.00
#
_symmetry.space_group_name_H-M   'P 1'
#
loop_
_entity.id
_entity.type
_entity.pdbx_description
1 polymer ?
#
loop_
_entity_poly.entity_id
_entity_poly.type
_entity_poly.pdbx_seq_one_letter_code
_entity_poly.pdbx_strand_id
1 'polypeptide(L)'
;MDKQIVYRVEDGMDRSKVLCTTYQMRNFYSQFRDGFFTNLDVMNYIQHFAAAQMAKKGMNIVDVCCGRSLMLPLLRYYAKGIASYTGVDISRANIKEAMRGATEKKLKPEDLGAYYPFKVRWKLGNVANMSDIIPEGFADFVIYTSALEHMHKDDGRKSLIECRKIMSDKALMFLSCP
;
A
#
# COMPACT_ATOMS: atom_id res chain seq x y z
N MET A 1 1.05 -29.05 16.32
CA MET A 1 2.31 -28.86 15.57
C MET A 1 2.08 -27.72 14.62
N ASP A 2 2.47 -26.52 15.04
CA ASP A 2 2.39 -25.34 14.16
C ASP A 2 3.41 -25.50 13.04
N LYS A 3 2.90 -25.69 11.85
CA LYS A 3 3.75 -25.63 10.66
C LYS A 3 4.26 -24.20 10.54
N GLN A 4 5.50 -24.00 10.93
CA GLN A 4 6.21 -22.76 10.65
C GLN A 4 6.30 -22.61 9.13
N ILE A 5 5.39 -21.83 8.58
CA ILE A 5 5.36 -21.59 7.14
C ILE A 5 6.46 -20.56 6.87
N VAL A 6 7.59 -21.06 6.38
CA VAL A 6 8.72 -20.23 5.97
C VAL A 6 8.38 -19.55 4.65
N TYR A 7 8.19 -18.25 4.69
CA TYR A 7 7.99 -17.46 3.46
C TYR A 7 9.31 -17.22 2.78
N ARG A 8 9.36 -17.54 1.50
CA ARG A 8 10.42 -17.06 0.64
C ARG A 8 10.14 -15.57 0.36
N VAL A 9 10.98 -14.72 0.90
CA VAL A 9 11.11 -13.36 0.42
C VAL A 9 11.79 -13.48 -0.95
N GLU A 10 11.02 -13.34 -2.00
CA GLU A 10 11.57 -13.26 -3.35
C GLU A 10 12.28 -11.91 -3.43
N ASP A 11 13.43 -11.85 -4.11
CA ASP A 11 14.19 -10.64 -4.44
C ASP A 11 15.29 -10.20 -3.44
N GLY A 12 16.01 -11.15 -2.83
CA GLY A 12 17.29 -10.85 -2.16
C GLY A 12 17.21 -10.10 -0.84
N MET A 13 16.00 -9.93 -0.27
CA MET A 13 15.86 -9.35 1.06
C MET A 13 16.41 -10.28 2.14
N ASP A 14 17.25 -9.71 2.99
CA ASP A 14 17.68 -10.36 4.21
C ASP A 14 16.48 -10.59 5.15
N ARG A 15 16.12 -11.85 5.35
CA ARG A 15 14.98 -12.27 6.18
C ARG A 15 15.09 -11.82 7.63
N SER A 16 16.30 -11.61 8.14
CA SER A 16 16.53 -11.13 9.50
C SER A 16 16.02 -9.69 9.71
N LYS A 17 15.77 -8.97 8.63
CA LYS A 17 15.32 -7.57 8.64
C LYS A 17 13.81 -7.40 8.48
N VAL A 18 13.05 -8.48 8.31
CA VAL A 18 11.60 -8.44 8.16
C VAL A 18 10.96 -8.89 9.47
N LEU A 19 10.35 -7.97 10.21
CA LEU A 19 9.70 -8.26 11.49
C LEU A 19 8.38 -9.01 11.33
N CYS A 20 7.71 -8.83 10.20
CA CYS A 20 6.48 -9.53 9.88
C CYS A 20 6.54 -10.07 8.45
N THR A 21 6.22 -11.35 8.30
CA THR A 21 6.19 -11.96 6.97
C THR A 21 4.92 -11.56 6.23
N THR A 22 5.01 -11.52 4.90
CA THR A 22 3.85 -11.31 4.02
C THR A 22 2.64 -12.19 4.35
N TYR A 23 2.89 -13.37 4.88
CA TYR A 23 1.81 -14.29 5.26
C TYR A 23 1.16 -13.91 6.58
N GLN A 24 1.92 -13.50 7.56
CA GLN A 24 1.34 -13.00 8.81
C GLN A 24 0.43 -11.83 8.49
N MET A 25 0.88 -10.91 7.64
CA MET A 25 0.04 -9.82 7.14
C MET A 25 -1.16 -10.31 6.32
N ARG A 26 -0.97 -11.31 5.46
CA ARG A 26 -2.07 -11.89 4.70
C ARG A 26 -3.10 -12.56 5.61
N ASN A 27 -2.67 -13.34 6.59
CA ASN A 27 -3.58 -13.99 7.53
C ASN A 27 -4.30 -12.97 8.40
N PHE A 28 -3.57 -11.96 8.87
CA PHE A 28 -4.15 -10.84 9.59
C PHE A 28 -5.26 -10.19 8.78
N TYR A 29 -4.98 -9.80 7.54
CA TYR A 29 -5.99 -9.18 6.67
C TYR A 29 -7.05 -10.14 6.14
N SER A 30 -6.84 -11.44 6.10
CA SER A 30 -7.87 -12.40 5.69
C SER A 30 -9.00 -12.54 6.71
N GLN A 31 -8.72 -12.27 7.97
CA GLN A 31 -9.74 -12.25 9.03
C GLN A 31 -10.80 -11.18 8.80
N PHE A 32 -10.48 -10.13 8.07
CA PHE A 32 -11.44 -9.09 7.67
C PHE A 32 -12.49 -9.56 6.66
N ARG A 33 -12.24 -10.64 5.93
CA ARG A 33 -13.19 -11.17 4.95
C ARG A 33 -14.39 -11.87 5.61
N ASP A 34 -14.22 -12.31 6.84
CA ASP A 34 -15.18 -13.15 7.53
C ASP A 34 -16.20 -12.35 8.37
N GLY A 35 -16.30 -11.04 8.14
CA GLY A 35 -17.32 -10.17 8.73
C GLY A 35 -17.08 -9.77 10.18
N PHE A 36 -15.92 -10.06 10.73
CA PHE A 36 -15.55 -9.60 12.06
C PHE A 36 -14.90 -8.22 12.00
N PHE A 37 -15.59 -7.19 12.45
CA PHE A 37 -14.99 -5.90 12.75
C PHE A 37 -14.27 -5.98 14.09
N THR A 38 -12.94 -5.92 14.04
CA THR A 38 -12.11 -5.73 15.22
C THR A 38 -11.83 -4.25 15.43
N ASN A 39 -11.39 -3.84 16.62
CA ASN A 39 -10.94 -2.46 16.86
C ASN A 39 -9.86 -2.02 15.87
N LEU A 40 -9.05 -2.97 15.40
CA LEU A 40 -7.99 -2.74 14.44
C LEU A 40 -8.53 -2.45 13.02
N ASP A 41 -9.66 -3.08 12.63
CA ASP A 41 -10.35 -2.76 11.37
C ASP A 41 -10.86 -1.33 11.38
N VAL A 42 -11.45 -0.92 12.48
CA VAL A 42 -11.93 0.46 12.67
C VAL A 42 -10.76 1.44 12.56
N MET A 43 -9.63 1.16 13.20
CA MET A 43 -8.44 2.00 13.14
C MET A 43 -7.87 2.09 11.72
N ASN A 44 -7.75 0.97 11.02
CA ASN A 44 -7.31 0.95 9.63
C ASN A 44 -8.26 1.72 8.72
N TYR A 45 -9.57 1.57 8.90
CA TYR A 45 -10.56 2.33 8.14
C TYR A 45 -10.43 3.84 8.38
N ILE A 46 -10.29 4.26 9.64
CA ILE A 46 -10.13 5.67 10.01
C ILE A 46 -8.87 6.26 9.38
N GLN A 47 -7.75 5.56 9.44
CA GLN A 47 -6.48 5.99 8.83
C GLN A 47 -6.63 6.17 7.31
N HIS A 48 -7.18 5.17 6.65
CA HIS A 48 -7.39 5.22 5.19
C HIS A 48 -8.41 6.30 4.80
N PHE A 49 -9.46 6.48 5.59
CA PHE A 49 -10.44 7.55 5.38
C PHE A 49 -9.78 8.92 5.53
N ALA A 50 -9.00 9.15 6.59
CA ALA A 50 -8.29 10.40 6.81
C ALA A 50 -7.32 10.70 5.65
N ALA A 51 -6.55 9.71 5.21
CA ALA A 51 -5.67 9.87 4.07
C ALA A 51 -6.45 10.20 2.78
N ALA A 52 -7.58 9.54 2.53
CA ALA A 52 -8.41 9.81 1.35
C ALA A 52 -8.98 11.23 1.33
N GLN A 53 -9.29 11.82 2.50
CA GLN A 53 -9.74 13.21 2.62
C GLN A 53 -8.63 14.24 2.30
N MET A 54 -7.37 13.85 2.45
CA MET A 54 -6.22 14.73 2.14
C MET A 54 -5.89 14.75 0.64
N ALA A 55 -6.36 13.78 -0.11
CA ALA A 55 -6.11 13.69 -1.55
C ALA A 55 -6.84 14.81 -2.31
N LYS A 56 -6.13 15.50 -3.20
CA LYS A 56 -6.65 16.64 -3.96
C LYS A 56 -6.63 16.36 -5.46
N LYS A 57 -7.44 17.16 -6.17
CA LYS A 57 -7.51 17.12 -7.64
C LYS A 57 -6.11 17.27 -8.27
N GLY A 58 -5.83 16.45 -9.26
CA GLY A 58 -4.58 16.46 -10.02
C GLY A 58 -3.42 15.71 -9.38
N MET A 59 -3.53 15.25 -8.13
CA MET A 59 -2.43 14.56 -7.45
C MET A 59 -2.13 13.18 -8.03
N ASN A 60 -0.84 12.87 -8.13
CA ASN A 60 -0.33 11.51 -8.28
C ASN A 60 -0.09 10.92 -6.90
N ILE A 61 -0.85 9.89 -6.56
CA ILE A 61 -0.79 9.24 -5.26
C ILE A 61 0.07 7.99 -5.34
N VAL A 62 0.99 7.82 -4.40
CA VAL A 62 1.76 6.59 -4.21
C VAL A 62 1.41 6.01 -2.84
N ASP A 63 0.85 4.81 -2.86
CA ASP A 63 0.48 4.04 -1.67
C ASP A 63 1.56 3.00 -1.41
N VAL A 64 2.34 3.24 -0.38
CA VAL A 64 3.55 2.49 -0.04
C VAL A 64 3.20 1.36 0.92
N CYS A 65 3.65 0.14 0.61
CA CYS A 65 3.23 -1.07 1.29
C CYS A 65 1.71 -1.26 1.23
N CYS A 66 1.16 -1.04 0.03
CA CYS A 66 -0.27 -0.91 -0.21
C CYS A 66 -1.10 -2.18 0.13
N GLY A 67 -0.44 -3.29 0.41
CA GLY A 67 -1.11 -4.56 0.65
C GLY A 67 -2.05 -4.91 -0.51
N ARG A 68 -3.31 -5.13 -0.18
CA ARG A 68 -4.38 -5.40 -1.15
C ARG A 68 -5.07 -4.13 -1.68
N SER A 69 -4.45 -2.97 -1.46
CA SER A 69 -4.96 -1.65 -1.89
C SER A 69 -6.34 -1.31 -1.32
N LEU A 70 -6.53 -1.53 -0.02
CA LEU A 70 -7.78 -1.18 0.68
C LEU A 70 -8.07 0.33 0.65
N MET A 71 -7.05 1.14 0.40
CA MET A 71 -7.15 2.57 0.17
C MET A 71 -7.95 2.93 -1.11
N LEU A 72 -7.84 2.11 -2.14
CA LEU A 72 -8.32 2.44 -3.48
C LEU A 72 -9.84 2.71 -3.57
N PRO A 73 -10.73 1.92 -2.92
CA PRO A 73 -12.16 2.23 -2.85
C PRO A 73 -12.46 3.57 -2.18
N LEU A 74 -11.71 3.93 -1.14
CA LEU A 74 -11.90 5.19 -0.43
C LEU A 74 -11.47 6.37 -1.29
N LEU A 75 -10.35 6.26 -2.00
CA LEU A 75 -9.92 7.27 -2.97
C LEU A 75 -10.97 7.46 -4.08
N ARG A 76 -11.54 6.36 -4.60
CA ARG A 76 -12.62 6.45 -5.59
C ARG A 76 -13.82 7.23 -5.07
N TYR A 77 -14.16 7.05 -3.81
CA TYR A 77 -15.36 7.65 -3.22
C TYR A 77 -15.15 9.10 -2.78
N TYR A 78 -14.01 9.37 -2.15
CA TYR A 78 -13.76 10.64 -1.47
C TYR A 78 -12.79 11.57 -2.20
N ALA A 79 -11.84 11.04 -2.98
CA ALA A 79 -10.82 11.83 -3.66
C ALA A 79 -11.21 12.17 -5.10
N LYS A 80 -11.91 13.26 -5.28
CA LYS A 80 -12.38 13.66 -6.63
C LYS A 80 -11.25 14.24 -7.47
N GLY A 81 -11.07 13.66 -8.68
CA GLY A 81 -10.20 14.22 -9.71
C GLY A 81 -8.71 14.06 -9.47
N ILE A 82 -8.27 13.10 -8.68
CA ILE A 82 -6.85 12.72 -8.63
C ILE A 82 -6.37 12.25 -10.00
N ALA A 83 -5.09 12.45 -10.32
CA ALA A 83 -4.54 12.06 -11.62
C ALA A 83 -4.24 10.56 -11.69
N SER A 84 -3.62 10.02 -10.64
CA SER A 84 -3.26 8.61 -10.61
C SER A 84 -3.11 8.07 -9.19
N TYR A 85 -3.27 6.75 -9.07
CA TYR A 85 -2.90 5.96 -7.91
C TYR A 85 -1.89 4.89 -8.34
N THR A 86 -0.82 4.76 -7.56
CA THR A 86 0.18 3.71 -7.73
C THR A 86 0.39 3.00 -6.40
N GLY A 87 -0.06 1.76 -6.28
CA GLY A 87 0.22 0.90 -5.13
C GLY A 87 1.54 0.17 -5.30
N VAL A 88 2.39 0.19 -4.28
CA VAL A 88 3.66 -0.55 -4.25
C VAL A 88 3.66 -1.49 -3.06
N ASP A 89 3.97 -2.76 -3.29
CA ASP A 89 4.10 -3.76 -2.23
C ASP A 89 5.19 -4.77 -2.60
N ILE A 90 5.85 -5.31 -1.58
CA ILE A 90 6.88 -6.33 -1.77
C ILE A 90 6.27 -7.71 -2.03
N SER A 91 5.00 -7.90 -1.67
CA SER A 91 4.28 -9.15 -1.82
C SER A 91 3.60 -9.28 -3.18
N ARG A 92 4.11 -10.17 -4.01
CA ARG A 92 3.45 -10.54 -5.26
C ARG A 92 2.01 -11.03 -5.05
N ALA A 93 1.74 -11.71 -3.93
CA ALA A 93 0.39 -12.17 -3.59
C ALA A 93 -0.55 -10.99 -3.32
N ASN A 94 -0.11 -10.00 -2.55
CA ASN A 94 -0.88 -8.77 -2.29
C ASN A 94 -1.17 -8.01 -3.58
N ILE A 95 -0.15 -7.83 -4.43
CA ILE A 95 -0.33 -7.15 -5.73
C ILE A 95 -1.33 -7.91 -6.62
N LYS A 96 -1.23 -9.24 -6.69
CA LYS A 96 -2.21 -10.04 -7.44
C LYS A 96 -3.63 -9.91 -6.90
N GLU A 97 -3.79 -9.88 -5.58
CA GLU A 97 -5.10 -9.68 -4.94
C GLU A 97 -5.62 -8.26 -5.19
N ALA A 98 -4.77 -7.24 -5.09
CA ALA A 98 -5.12 -5.86 -5.42
C ALA A 98 -5.61 -5.72 -6.87
N MET A 99 -4.88 -6.31 -7.82
CA MET A 99 -5.23 -6.31 -9.24
C MET A 99 -6.54 -7.05 -9.53
N ARG A 100 -6.86 -8.10 -8.76
CA ARG A 100 -8.14 -8.82 -8.90
C ARG A 100 -9.33 -8.07 -8.33
N GLY A 101 -9.12 -6.84 -7.85
CA GLY A 101 -10.13 -6.11 -7.13
C GLY A 101 -10.50 -6.83 -5.84
N ALA A 102 -9.55 -6.97 -4.92
CA ALA A 102 -9.78 -7.47 -3.55
C ALA A 102 -10.86 -6.67 -2.80
N THR A 103 -11.34 -5.62 -3.42
CA THR A 103 -12.52 -4.86 -3.10
C THR A 103 -13.70 -5.46 -3.84
N GLU A 104 -14.52 -6.26 -3.17
CA GLU A 104 -15.88 -6.72 -3.48
C GLU A 104 -16.28 -7.07 -4.94
N LYS A 105 -15.63 -6.50 -5.94
CA LYS A 105 -15.85 -6.78 -7.36
C LYS A 105 -14.57 -7.31 -7.97
N LYS A 106 -14.61 -8.52 -8.48
CA LYS A 106 -13.51 -9.16 -9.25
C LYS A 106 -13.30 -8.40 -10.56
N LEU A 107 -12.74 -7.19 -10.48
CA LEU A 107 -12.44 -6.38 -11.66
C LEU A 107 -11.26 -7.00 -12.42
N LYS A 108 -11.41 -7.13 -13.71
CA LYS A 108 -10.29 -7.45 -14.59
C LYS A 108 -9.45 -6.19 -14.83
N PRO A 109 -8.16 -6.32 -15.18
CA PRO A 109 -7.31 -5.16 -15.48
C PRO A 109 -7.91 -4.20 -16.51
N GLU A 110 -8.61 -4.72 -17.52
CA GLU A 110 -9.30 -3.94 -18.54
C GLU A 110 -10.49 -3.12 -18.01
N ASP A 111 -11.11 -3.55 -16.91
CA ASP A 111 -12.27 -2.89 -16.32
C ASP A 111 -11.87 -1.77 -15.34
N LEU A 112 -10.60 -1.66 -14.97
CA LEU A 112 -10.13 -0.69 -13.99
C LEU A 112 -10.37 0.75 -14.44
N GLY A 113 -10.16 1.03 -15.72
CA GLY A 113 -10.36 2.35 -16.29
C GLY A 113 -11.82 2.80 -16.31
N ALA A 114 -12.76 1.85 -16.40
CA ALA A 114 -14.19 2.13 -16.31
C ALA A 114 -14.65 2.28 -14.84
N TYR A 115 -13.95 1.63 -13.91
CA TYR A 115 -14.35 1.63 -12.51
C TYR A 115 -13.73 2.77 -11.71
N TYR A 116 -12.47 3.12 -11.97
CA TYR A 116 -11.77 4.22 -11.31
C TYR A 116 -11.66 5.43 -12.24
N PRO A 117 -12.11 6.62 -11.82
CA PRO A 117 -12.03 7.84 -12.65
C PRO A 117 -10.61 8.44 -12.69
N PHE A 118 -9.58 7.63 -12.45
CA PHE A 118 -8.17 7.98 -12.47
C PHE A 118 -7.32 6.77 -12.85
N LYS A 119 -6.08 7.00 -13.25
CA LYS A 119 -5.16 5.92 -13.61
C LYS A 119 -4.77 5.10 -12.38
N VAL A 120 -4.89 3.77 -12.47
CA VAL A 120 -4.50 2.84 -11.40
C VAL A 120 -3.36 1.95 -11.87
N ARG A 121 -2.34 1.82 -11.03
CA ARG A 121 -1.18 0.96 -11.29
C ARG A 121 -0.77 0.23 -10.02
N TRP A 122 -0.17 -0.94 -10.19
CA TRP A 122 0.51 -1.64 -9.11
C TRP A 122 1.92 -2.01 -9.54
N LYS A 123 2.85 -1.91 -8.60
CA LYS A 123 4.24 -2.26 -8.80
C LYS A 123 4.71 -3.17 -7.66
N LEU A 124 5.39 -4.24 -8.04
CA LEU A 124 6.09 -5.10 -7.09
C LEU A 124 7.42 -4.44 -6.76
N GLY A 125 7.72 -4.24 -5.47
CA GLY A 125 8.99 -3.66 -5.09
C GLY A 125 9.15 -3.43 -3.60
N ASN A 126 10.39 -3.17 -3.22
CA ASN A 126 10.76 -2.88 -1.84
C ASN A 126 10.74 -1.37 -1.61
N VAL A 127 10.02 -0.94 -0.57
CA VAL A 127 9.95 0.48 -0.20
C VAL A 127 11.31 1.09 0.16
N ALA A 128 12.26 0.26 0.62
CA ALA A 128 13.63 0.71 0.89
C ALA A 128 14.45 1.02 -0.39
N ASN A 129 13.89 0.78 -1.58
CA ASN A 129 14.48 1.10 -2.88
C ASN A 129 13.42 1.74 -3.80
N MET A 130 12.67 2.69 -3.27
CA MET A 130 11.48 3.23 -3.93
C MET A 130 11.82 4.01 -5.20
N SER A 131 12.96 4.70 -5.23
CA SER A 131 13.45 5.44 -6.39
C SER A 131 13.78 4.56 -7.60
N ASP A 132 14.01 3.25 -7.40
CA ASP A 132 14.17 2.29 -8.51
C ASP A 132 12.81 1.94 -9.17
N ILE A 133 11.71 2.23 -8.48
CA ILE A 133 10.36 1.79 -8.88
C ILE A 133 9.51 2.97 -9.35
N ILE A 134 9.61 4.08 -8.65
CA ILE A 134 8.86 5.32 -8.89
C ILE A 134 9.85 6.42 -9.22
N PRO A 135 9.63 7.19 -10.29
CA PRO A 135 10.50 8.31 -10.62
C PRO A 135 10.63 9.34 -9.49
N GLU A 136 11.79 9.92 -9.32
CA GLU A 136 12.00 11.00 -8.36
C GLU A 136 11.06 12.18 -8.66
N GLY A 137 10.53 12.79 -7.61
CA GLY A 137 9.61 13.92 -7.71
C GLY A 137 8.22 13.60 -8.30
N PHE A 138 7.88 12.32 -8.51
CA PHE A 138 6.61 11.91 -9.13
C PHE A 138 5.41 12.07 -8.23
N ALA A 139 5.55 11.73 -6.94
CA ALA A 139 4.43 11.66 -6.02
C ALA A 139 4.05 13.03 -5.46
N ASP A 140 2.82 13.43 -5.60
CA ASP A 140 2.25 14.61 -4.95
C ASP A 140 1.67 14.26 -3.57
N PHE A 141 1.34 13.00 -3.36
CA PHE A 141 0.89 12.49 -2.08
C PHE A 141 1.35 11.05 -1.87
N VAL A 142 2.06 10.82 -0.78
CA VAL A 142 2.50 9.49 -0.35
C VAL A 142 1.64 9.04 0.82
N ILE A 143 1.10 7.84 0.73
CA ILE A 143 0.34 7.17 1.79
C ILE A 143 1.19 6.01 2.30
N TYR A 144 1.46 5.97 3.60
CA TYR A 144 2.28 4.95 4.23
C TYR A 144 1.65 4.57 5.58
N THR A 145 0.76 3.58 5.55
CA THR A 145 -0.06 3.20 6.69
C THR A 145 0.26 1.81 7.20
N SER A 146 0.39 1.67 8.52
CA SER A 146 0.48 0.39 9.25
C SER A 146 1.49 -0.60 8.64
N ALA A 147 2.68 -0.11 8.32
CA ALA A 147 3.72 -0.94 7.72
C ALA A 147 5.12 -0.68 8.30
N LEU A 148 5.42 0.55 8.70
CA LEU A 148 6.74 0.94 9.19
C LEU A 148 7.10 0.18 10.48
N GLU A 149 6.13 -0.08 11.34
CA GLU A 149 6.25 -0.85 12.58
C GLU A 149 6.67 -2.32 12.37
N HIS A 150 6.49 -2.84 11.16
CA HIS A 150 6.87 -4.21 10.79
C HIS A 150 8.27 -4.32 10.18
N MET A 151 8.97 -3.19 10.04
CA MET A 151 10.29 -3.15 9.40
C MET A 151 11.40 -3.14 10.43
N HIS A 152 12.56 -3.70 10.04
CA HIS A 152 13.79 -3.44 10.77
C HIS A 152 14.09 -1.93 10.75
N LYS A 153 14.63 -1.39 11.84
CA LYS A 153 14.85 0.05 12.02
C LYS A 153 15.61 0.71 10.86
N ASP A 154 16.63 0.03 10.33
CA ASP A 154 17.45 0.58 9.24
C ASP A 154 16.65 0.60 7.92
N ASP A 155 15.87 -0.43 7.63
CA ASP A 155 15.01 -0.48 6.44
C ASP A 155 13.87 0.52 6.56
N GLY A 156 13.29 0.69 7.75
CA GLY A 156 12.30 1.72 8.02
C GLY A 156 12.86 3.13 7.78
N ARG A 157 14.06 3.41 8.29
CA ARG A 157 14.74 4.69 8.04
C ARG A 157 15.03 4.91 6.55
N LYS A 158 15.55 3.88 5.88
CA LYS A 158 15.84 3.94 4.44
C LYS A 158 14.56 4.16 3.65
N SER A 159 13.46 3.50 4.01
CA SER A 159 12.17 3.66 3.33
C SER A 159 11.66 5.09 3.38
N LEU A 160 11.81 5.79 4.50
CA LEU A 160 11.41 7.19 4.62
C LEU A 160 12.27 8.11 3.73
N ILE A 161 13.58 7.85 3.63
CA ILE A 161 14.48 8.57 2.72
C ILE A 161 14.06 8.33 1.26
N GLU A 162 13.78 7.11 0.91
CA GLU A 162 13.33 6.74 -0.44
C GLU A 162 11.95 7.35 -0.77
N CYS A 163 11.03 7.36 0.18
CA CYS A 163 9.76 8.07 0.01
C CYS A 163 9.98 9.56 -0.28
N ARG A 164 10.91 10.22 0.44
CA ARG A 164 11.21 11.64 0.19
C ARG A 164 11.76 11.88 -1.22
N LYS A 165 12.56 10.97 -1.76
CA LYS A 165 13.10 11.11 -3.14
C LYS A 165 12.00 11.09 -4.20
N ILE A 166 11.01 10.23 -4.05
CA ILE A 166 9.91 10.12 -5.01
C ILE A 166 8.86 11.23 -4.87
N MET A 167 8.88 11.99 -3.77
CA MET A 167 7.96 13.09 -3.53
C MET A 167 8.37 14.34 -4.31
N SER A 168 7.37 15.02 -4.90
CA SER A 168 7.56 16.36 -5.45
C SER A 168 7.84 17.39 -4.33
N ASP A 169 8.27 18.59 -4.68
CA ASP A 169 8.67 19.62 -3.70
C ASP A 169 7.54 20.03 -2.76
N LYS A 170 6.30 19.99 -3.24
CA LYS A 170 5.09 20.36 -2.47
C LYS A 170 4.27 19.15 -2.03
N ALA A 171 4.83 17.95 -2.15
CA ALA A 171 4.12 16.74 -1.83
C ALA A 171 3.79 16.63 -0.33
N LEU A 172 2.70 15.95 -0.05
CA LEU A 172 2.29 15.57 1.30
C LEU A 172 2.62 14.10 1.54
N MET A 173 2.82 13.75 2.81
CA MET A 173 2.90 12.37 3.25
C MET A 173 1.92 12.14 4.40
N PHE A 174 1.10 11.12 4.26
CA PHE A 174 0.31 10.57 5.36
C PHE A 174 1.03 9.33 5.88
N LEU A 175 1.56 9.42 7.09
CA LEU A 175 2.24 8.33 7.77
C LEU A 175 1.48 7.97 9.02
N SER A 176 1.18 6.69 9.20
CA SER A 176 0.63 6.18 10.45
C SER A 176 1.32 4.89 10.87
N CYS A 177 1.63 4.83 12.16
CA CYS A 177 2.09 3.65 12.87
C CYS A 177 1.20 3.47 14.09
N PRO A 178 0.62 2.30 14.31
CA PRO A 178 -0.10 1.98 15.54
C PRO A 178 0.82 2.00 16.75
#